data_2d461f28f35905804161f5c2b775f309
#
_entry.id   2d461f28f35905804161f5c2b775f309
#
_cell.length_a   1.000
_cell.length_b   1.000
_cell.length_c   1.000
_cell.angle_alpha   90.00
_cell.angle_beta   90.00
_cell.angle_gamma   90.00
#
_symmetry.space_group_name_H-M   'P 1'
#
loop_
_entity.id
_entity.type
_entity.pdbx_description
1 polymer ?
#
loop_
_entity_poly.entity_id
_entity_poly.type
_entity_poly.pdbx_seq_one_letter_code
_entity_poly.pdbx_strand_id
1 'polypeptide(L)'
;MLKKLLLASCLFVSINIQAQNADVRIGQLINESNWFELEHELKATPANSISPFLRQLATAMTHHYFNRPDSACTVLADLLNNHQQELGDRTMSMVVLLSTNLTRIGHYNDAAGLLQNIYDQLAAMGTDSTLTEPYKAQAQQYRALAACDPLYQSLYKSDEYRIPMVIGDKDGQRSIEMNGSINGKEGRFLFDTGAGGNLITPKLARAYGLRSLDTDITIGGIGGMKQGGYAIADTLRIGGLTWLNVPFAVIDTQTGHEEADKYNEKFQLPPVIGLPVMLCMQEIQLDFAHREIIIPAIPTPNPLGKSNLIRTDTEGLQLKTPDETGNHVYFHFDTGCYYTYMQPTWYNRHKKEVGSAGVPDSLRMAGIGGVSITRTYKLPYMKIRIGNGTAMIDSVNVNTGIDLHSGQVKTTSFSDGAEDGVLGLNALEKFSKVIINLKDMYMEAIPFTEKQ
;
A
#
# COMPACT_ATOMS: atom_id res chain seq x y z
N MET A 1 -31.94 21.23 47.73
CA MET A 1 -30.80 21.78 46.99
C MET A 1 -29.55 20.88 47.02
N LEU A 2 -29.22 20.23 48.11
CA LEU A 2 -27.97 19.38 48.20
C LEU A 2 -27.95 18.16 47.25
N LYS A 3 -29.11 17.51 47.00
CA LYS A 3 -29.17 16.35 46.06
C LYS A 3 -28.90 16.70 44.58
N LYS A 4 -29.21 17.92 44.15
CA LYS A 4 -28.90 18.37 42.75
C LYS A 4 -27.46 18.76 42.58
N LEU A 5 -26.75 19.24 43.60
CA LEU A 5 -25.33 19.52 43.57
C LEU A 5 -24.49 18.22 43.55
N LEU A 6 -24.90 17.20 44.27
CA LEU A 6 -24.22 15.89 44.28
C LEU A 6 -24.34 15.16 42.92
N LEU A 7 -25.49 15.25 42.24
CA LEU A 7 -25.68 14.67 40.93
C LEU A 7 -24.82 15.42 39.84
N ALA A 8 -24.72 16.75 39.93
CA ALA A 8 -23.90 17.53 39.02
C ALA A 8 -22.40 17.24 39.22
N SER A 9 -21.91 17.13 40.46
CA SER A 9 -20.51 16.77 40.72
C SER A 9 -20.17 15.33 40.32
N CYS A 10 -21.05 14.37 40.51
CA CYS A 10 -20.86 13.00 40.03
C CYS A 10 -20.87 12.89 38.50
N LEU A 11 -21.68 13.69 37.80
CA LEU A 11 -21.65 13.75 36.34
C LEU A 11 -20.33 14.35 35.81
N PHE A 12 -19.84 15.43 36.41
CA PHE A 12 -18.57 16.05 36.03
C PHE A 12 -17.35 15.13 36.27
N VAL A 13 -17.34 14.40 37.39
CA VAL A 13 -16.29 13.43 37.71
C VAL A 13 -16.34 12.24 36.75
N SER A 14 -17.51 11.72 36.44
CA SER A 14 -17.65 10.61 35.48
C SER A 14 -17.30 11.01 34.04
N ILE A 15 -17.61 12.22 33.60
CA ILE A 15 -17.24 12.74 32.31
C ILE A 15 -15.71 12.89 32.21
N ASN A 16 -15.05 13.40 33.24
CA ASN A 16 -13.58 13.52 33.24
C ASN A 16 -12.87 12.16 33.22
N ILE A 17 -13.36 11.17 33.95
CA ILE A 17 -12.81 9.81 33.95
C ILE A 17 -13.01 9.13 32.58
N GLN A 18 -14.16 9.31 31.94
CA GLN A 18 -14.41 8.77 30.61
C GLN A 18 -13.56 9.45 29.55
N ALA A 19 -13.41 10.77 29.60
CA ALA A 19 -12.54 11.51 28.69
C ALA A 19 -11.07 11.07 28.83
N GLN A 20 -10.57 10.94 30.05
CA GLN A 20 -9.21 10.46 30.29
C GLN A 20 -8.99 9.03 29.79
N ASN A 21 -9.98 8.15 29.92
CA ASN A 21 -9.92 6.79 29.39
C ASN A 21 -9.95 6.78 27.85
N ALA A 22 -10.74 7.65 27.20
CA ALA A 22 -10.81 7.76 25.75
C ALA A 22 -9.48 8.27 25.16
N ASP A 23 -8.90 9.32 25.75
CA ASP A 23 -7.60 9.86 25.32
C ASP A 23 -6.49 8.81 25.45
N VAL A 24 -6.44 8.08 26.55
CA VAL A 24 -5.46 6.99 26.73
C VAL A 24 -5.62 5.93 25.65
N ARG A 25 -6.86 5.52 25.37
CA ARG A 25 -7.14 4.49 24.35
C ARG A 25 -6.77 4.96 22.94
N ILE A 26 -7.17 6.17 22.55
CA ILE A 26 -6.85 6.77 21.25
C ILE A 26 -5.32 6.91 21.09
N GLY A 27 -4.64 7.45 22.14
CA GLY A 27 -3.19 7.60 22.12
C GLY A 27 -2.46 6.26 21.99
N GLN A 28 -2.94 5.21 22.66
CA GLN A 28 -2.41 3.85 22.54
C GLN A 28 -2.56 3.33 21.09
N LEU A 29 -3.74 3.46 20.49
CA LEU A 29 -3.99 2.99 19.13
C LEU A 29 -3.10 3.68 18.09
N ILE A 30 -2.85 4.99 18.25
CA ILE A 30 -1.92 5.75 17.41
C ILE A 30 -0.49 5.22 17.59
N ASN A 31 -0.04 5.01 18.82
CA ASN A 31 1.31 4.52 19.11
C ASN A 31 1.54 3.08 18.62
N GLU A 32 0.49 2.25 18.59
CA GLU A 32 0.51 0.89 18.07
C GLU A 32 0.30 0.83 16.55
N SER A 33 0.09 1.96 15.88
CA SER A 33 -0.27 2.04 14.46
C SER A 33 -1.50 1.18 14.11
N ASN A 34 -2.44 1.06 15.04
CA ASN A 34 -3.64 0.24 14.86
C ASN A 34 -4.78 1.06 14.23
N TRP A 35 -4.63 1.38 12.95
CA TRP A 35 -5.49 2.33 12.24
C TRP A 35 -6.92 1.86 12.10
N PHE A 36 -7.16 0.57 11.94
CA PHE A 36 -8.52 0.01 11.84
C PHE A 36 -9.31 0.17 13.13
N GLU A 37 -8.68 -0.13 14.27
CA GLU A 37 -9.33 0.07 15.57
C GLU A 37 -9.43 1.56 15.91
N LEU A 38 -8.47 2.38 15.48
CA LEU A 38 -8.53 3.83 15.65
C LEU A 38 -9.74 4.42 14.90
N GLU A 39 -9.99 4.02 13.66
CA GLU A 39 -11.17 4.48 12.90
C GLU A 39 -12.48 4.03 13.59
N HIS A 40 -12.52 2.80 14.07
CA HIS A 40 -13.67 2.28 14.82
C HIS A 40 -13.91 3.06 16.11
N GLU A 41 -12.87 3.27 16.91
CA GLU A 41 -12.95 3.97 18.19
C GLU A 41 -13.37 5.44 18.01
N LEU A 42 -12.83 6.13 16.99
CA LEU A 42 -13.22 7.51 16.67
C LEU A 42 -14.71 7.65 16.31
N LYS A 43 -15.27 6.64 15.62
CA LYS A 43 -16.71 6.62 15.27
C LYS A 43 -17.59 6.28 16.45
N ALA A 44 -17.11 5.43 17.37
CA ALA A 44 -17.88 4.97 18.53
C ALA A 44 -17.84 5.96 19.69
N THR A 45 -16.76 6.72 19.86
CA THR A 45 -16.55 7.61 21.01
C THR A 45 -17.15 9.00 20.76
N PRO A 46 -17.97 9.52 21.70
CA PRO A 46 -18.50 10.87 21.59
C PRO A 46 -17.40 11.93 21.45
N ALA A 47 -17.61 12.89 20.58
CA ALA A 47 -16.60 13.88 20.22
C ALA A 47 -16.05 14.69 21.42
N ASN A 48 -16.90 14.96 22.39
CA ASN A 48 -16.57 15.71 23.62
C ASN A 48 -15.86 14.86 24.68
N SER A 49 -15.67 13.57 24.45
CA SER A 49 -14.92 12.65 25.32
C SER A 49 -13.48 12.47 24.93
N ILE A 50 -13.04 13.12 23.86
CA ILE A 50 -11.64 13.09 23.38
C ILE A 50 -11.12 14.54 23.37
N SER A 51 -9.89 14.74 23.84
CA SER A 51 -9.26 16.07 23.79
C SER A 51 -9.16 16.57 22.34
N PRO A 52 -9.32 17.87 22.08
CA PRO A 52 -9.34 18.44 20.73
C PRO A 52 -8.11 18.06 19.91
N PHE A 53 -6.92 18.20 20.48
CA PHE A 53 -5.65 17.83 19.84
C PHE A 53 -5.63 16.34 19.43
N LEU A 54 -5.90 15.45 20.39
CA LEU A 54 -5.78 14.01 20.14
C LEU A 54 -6.82 13.52 19.14
N ARG A 55 -8.01 14.08 19.18
CA ARG A 55 -9.06 13.81 18.19
C ARG A 55 -8.64 14.25 16.81
N GLN A 56 -8.04 15.43 16.68
CA GLN A 56 -7.58 15.96 15.40
C GLN A 56 -6.42 15.14 14.84
N LEU A 57 -5.45 14.77 15.67
CA LEU A 57 -4.36 13.88 15.30
C LEU A 57 -4.89 12.52 14.81
N ALA A 58 -5.78 11.89 15.57
CA ALA A 58 -6.41 10.63 15.19
C ALA A 58 -7.21 10.73 13.88
N THR A 59 -7.91 11.85 13.67
CA THR A 59 -8.65 12.13 12.43
C THR A 59 -7.69 12.27 11.24
N ALA A 60 -6.58 12.99 11.39
CA ALA A 60 -5.55 13.12 10.35
C ALA A 60 -4.99 11.75 9.94
N MET A 61 -4.62 10.92 10.93
CA MET A 61 -4.08 9.58 10.69
C MET A 61 -5.10 8.68 9.97
N THR A 62 -6.36 8.68 10.42
CA THR A 62 -7.39 7.88 9.75
C THR A 62 -7.67 8.36 8.33
N HIS A 63 -7.69 9.66 8.08
CA HIS A 63 -7.86 10.16 6.71
C HIS A 63 -6.69 9.75 5.80
N HIS A 64 -5.46 9.79 6.30
CA HIS A 64 -4.27 9.38 5.55
C HIS A 64 -4.33 7.89 5.16
N TYR A 65 -4.54 7.00 6.13
CA TYR A 65 -4.49 5.55 5.90
C TYR A 65 -5.72 5.02 5.15
N PHE A 66 -6.89 5.64 5.32
CA PHE A 66 -8.11 5.24 4.60
C PHE A 66 -8.35 6.03 3.30
N ASN A 67 -7.27 6.48 2.65
CA ASN A 67 -7.27 7.09 1.32
C ASN A 67 -8.23 8.28 1.16
N ARG A 68 -8.21 9.21 2.12
CA ARG A 68 -8.98 10.47 2.11
C ARG A 68 -8.01 11.67 2.11
N PRO A 69 -7.16 11.82 1.07
CA PRO A 69 -6.03 12.74 1.12
C PRO A 69 -6.43 14.21 1.22
N ASP A 70 -7.53 14.65 0.59
CA ASP A 70 -8.04 16.02 0.73
C ASP A 70 -8.36 16.37 2.19
N SER A 71 -9.09 15.47 2.85
CA SER A 71 -9.42 15.63 4.27
C SER A 71 -8.19 15.56 5.17
N ALA A 72 -7.25 14.66 4.84
CA ALA A 72 -5.97 14.56 5.56
C ALA A 72 -5.18 15.86 5.46
N CYS A 73 -5.05 16.45 4.26
CA CYS A 73 -4.36 17.73 4.05
C CYS A 73 -4.97 18.85 4.91
N THR A 74 -6.30 18.95 4.92
CA THR A 74 -7.01 19.98 5.70
C THR A 74 -6.71 19.84 7.20
N VAL A 75 -6.83 18.64 7.75
CA VAL A 75 -6.65 18.40 9.19
C VAL A 75 -5.18 18.50 9.60
N LEU A 76 -4.24 18.01 8.76
CA LEU A 76 -2.80 18.13 9.02
C LEU A 76 -2.33 19.58 8.99
N ALA A 77 -2.83 20.38 8.04
CA ALA A 77 -2.50 21.80 7.99
C ALA A 77 -2.98 22.54 9.25
N ASP A 78 -4.17 22.22 9.74
CA ASP A 78 -4.70 22.81 10.98
C ASP A 78 -3.89 22.36 12.21
N LEU A 79 -3.53 21.08 12.32
CA LEU A 79 -2.62 20.56 13.37
C LEU A 79 -1.28 21.28 13.40
N LEU A 80 -0.66 21.45 12.23
CA LEU A 80 0.64 22.11 12.10
C LEU A 80 0.57 23.62 12.38
N ASN A 81 -0.58 24.26 12.18
CA ASN A 81 -0.74 25.68 12.48
C ASN A 81 -1.08 25.94 13.96
N ASN A 82 -1.88 25.06 14.59
CA ASN A 82 -2.50 25.37 15.87
C ASN A 82 -2.01 24.51 17.04
N HIS A 83 -1.31 23.37 16.77
CA HIS A 83 -0.95 22.36 17.77
C HIS A 83 0.52 21.96 17.76
N GLN A 84 1.43 22.85 17.33
CA GLN A 84 2.86 22.53 17.26
C GLN A 84 3.46 22.17 18.62
N GLN A 85 2.99 22.80 19.69
CA GLN A 85 3.50 22.52 21.04
C GLN A 85 3.12 21.11 21.50
N GLU A 86 1.87 20.68 21.24
CA GLU A 86 1.41 19.34 21.58
C GLU A 86 2.03 18.27 20.69
N LEU A 87 2.29 18.58 19.42
CA LEU A 87 3.00 17.68 18.49
C LEU A 87 4.44 17.43 18.92
N GLY A 88 5.15 18.47 19.41
CA GLY A 88 6.54 18.36 19.82
C GLY A 88 7.41 17.72 18.73
N ASP A 89 8.12 16.65 19.06
CA ASP A 89 9.03 15.93 18.14
C ASP A 89 8.31 15.29 16.94
N ARG A 90 6.99 15.15 16.97
CA ARG A 90 6.19 14.62 15.86
C ARG A 90 5.91 15.64 14.77
N THR A 91 6.20 16.93 15.00
CA THR A 91 5.90 18.01 14.04
C THR A 91 6.48 17.71 12.66
N MET A 92 7.76 17.30 12.59
CA MET A 92 8.40 16.99 11.31
C MET A 92 7.73 15.81 10.60
N SER A 93 7.38 14.77 11.32
CA SER A 93 6.65 13.62 10.74
C SER A 93 5.29 14.03 10.19
N MET A 94 4.59 14.95 10.84
CA MET A 94 3.31 15.47 10.33
C MET A 94 3.49 16.36 9.09
N VAL A 95 4.59 17.10 8.97
CA VAL A 95 4.93 17.85 7.74
C VAL A 95 5.19 16.89 6.58
N VAL A 96 5.95 15.80 6.81
CA VAL A 96 6.18 14.76 5.80
C VAL A 96 4.86 14.10 5.40
N LEU A 97 4.00 13.80 6.37
CA LEU A 97 2.68 13.20 6.10
C LEU A 97 1.79 14.15 5.28
N LEU A 98 1.82 15.46 5.58
CA LEU A 98 1.12 16.47 4.78
C LEU A 98 1.68 16.52 3.35
N SER A 99 3.01 16.52 3.19
CA SER A 99 3.66 16.49 1.88
C SER A 99 3.20 15.26 1.06
N THR A 100 3.15 14.07 1.67
CA THR A 100 2.65 12.85 1.03
C THR A 100 1.20 13.00 0.58
N ASN A 101 0.31 13.52 1.42
CA ASN A 101 -1.10 13.71 1.05
C ASN A 101 -1.29 14.78 -0.04
N LEU A 102 -0.47 15.82 -0.05
CA LEU A 102 -0.45 16.83 -1.13
C LEU A 102 -0.11 16.20 -2.48
N THR A 103 0.86 15.29 -2.56
CA THR A 103 1.15 14.58 -3.83
C THR A 103 0.00 13.70 -4.28
N ARG A 104 -0.73 13.08 -3.34
CA ARG A 104 -1.91 12.24 -3.63
C ARG A 104 -3.07 13.02 -4.25
N ILE A 105 -3.12 14.35 -4.04
CA ILE A 105 -4.11 15.26 -4.65
C ILE A 105 -3.52 16.13 -5.77
N GLY A 106 -2.28 15.84 -6.22
CA GLY A 106 -1.64 16.53 -7.34
C GLY A 106 -0.92 17.84 -6.98
N HIS A 107 -0.83 18.24 -5.72
CA HIS A 107 -0.19 19.47 -5.26
C HIS A 107 1.33 19.28 -5.07
N TYR A 108 2.03 18.85 -6.13
CA TYR A 108 3.45 18.49 -6.07
C TYR A 108 4.37 19.67 -5.69
N ASN A 109 4.07 20.90 -6.15
CA ASN A 109 4.88 22.07 -5.79
C ASN A 109 4.80 22.39 -4.28
N ASP A 110 3.61 22.31 -3.70
CA ASP A 110 3.41 22.56 -2.27
C ASP A 110 4.12 21.49 -1.44
N ALA A 111 3.98 20.23 -1.86
CA ALA A 111 4.69 19.10 -1.25
C ALA A 111 6.22 19.29 -1.28
N ALA A 112 6.76 19.70 -2.44
CA ALA A 112 8.18 19.98 -2.59
C ALA A 112 8.64 21.14 -1.70
N GLY A 113 7.82 22.18 -1.54
CA GLY A 113 8.10 23.32 -0.66
C GLY A 113 8.26 22.90 0.79
N LEU A 114 7.37 22.04 1.28
CA LEU A 114 7.43 21.51 2.65
C LEU A 114 8.72 20.72 2.90
N LEU A 115 9.08 19.81 2.00
CA LEU A 115 10.30 19.00 2.15
C LEU A 115 11.59 19.84 2.03
N GLN A 116 11.59 20.85 1.14
CA GLN A 116 12.70 21.79 1.04
C GLN A 116 12.89 22.57 2.34
N ASN A 117 11.79 23.04 2.96
CA ASN A 117 11.86 23.73 4.24
C ASN A 117 12.44 22.83 5.36
N ILE A 118 12.07 21.54 5.41
CA ILE A 118 12.67 20.57 6.33
C ILE A 118 14.19 20.50 6.09
N TYR A 119 14.60 20.32 4.82
CA TYR A 119 16.01 20.25 4.46
C TYR A 119 16.76 21.50 4.91
N ASP A 120 16.25 22.69 4.59
CA ASP A 120 16.91 23.96 4.90
C ASP A 120 17.07 24.17 6.43
N GLN A 121 16.04 23.82 7.22
CA GLN A 121 16.10 23.92 8.68
C GLN A 121 17.11 22.95 9.28
N LEU A 122 17.10 21.68 8.87
CA LEU A 122 18.02 20.66 9.37
C LEU A 122 19.46 20.98 8.97
N ALA A 123 19.69 21.44 7.76
CA ALA A 123 21.01 21.86 7.27
C ALA A 123 21.52 23.08 8.06
N ALA A 124 20.67 24.07 8.37
CA ALA A 124 21.03 25.23 9.19
C ALA A 124 21.38 24.84 10.64
N MET A 125 20.82 23.75 11.15
CA MET A 125 21.16 23.18 12.47
C MET A 125 22.43 22.34 12.46
N GLY A 126 23.09 22.14 11.30
CA GLY A 126 24.28 21.31 11.16
C GLY A 126 24.01 19.81 11.24
N THR A 127 22.79 19.36 10.94
CA THR A 127 22.42 17.95 10.88
C THR A 127 23.21 17.24 9.79
N ASP A 128 23.58 15.97 10.04
CA ASP A 128 24.31 15.14 9.09
C ASP A 128 23.61 15.06 7.73
N SER A 129 24.39 15.21 6.65
CA SER A 129 23.86 15.21 5.28
C SER A 129 23.15 13.91 4.91
N THR A 130 23.55 12.77 5.46
CA THR A 130 22.88 11.49 5.23
C THR A 130 21.43 11.47 5.70
N LEU A 131 21.08 12.30 6.68
CA LEU A 131 19.74 12.46 7.22
C LEU A 131 18.94 13.56 6.50
N THR A 132 19.61 14.53 5.86
CA THR A 132 18.95 15.69 5.25
C THR A 132 18.78 15.58 3.74
N GLU A 133 19.76 15.02 3.03
CA GLU A 133 19.72 14.88 1.57
C GLU A 133 18.47 14.12 1.04
N PRO A 134 17.90 13.10 1.72
CA PRO A 134 16.66 12.47 1.27
C PRO A 134 15.49 13.45 1.08
N TYR A 135 15.34 14.45 1.96
CA TYR A 135 14.27 15.45 1.84
C TYR A 135 14.47 16.35 0.63
N LYS A 136 15.72 16.77 0.38
CA LYS A 136 16.08 17.59 -0.78
C LYS A 136 15.87 16.81 -2.09
N ALA A 137 16.33 15.57 -2.15
CA ALA A 137 16.16 14.71 -3.32
C ALA A 137 14.67 14.52 -3.63
N GLN A 138 13.84 14.24 -2.62
CA GLN A 138 12.41 14.08 -2.82
C GLN A 138 11.71 15.39 -3.22
N ALA A 139 12.13 16.54 -2.67
CA ALA A 139 11.63 17.85 -3.09
C ALA A 139 11.95 18.13 -4.57
N GLN A 140 13.14 17.76 -5.04
CA GLN A 140 13.52 17.87 -6.46
C GLN A 140 12.67 16.97 -7.36
N GLN A 141 12.42 15.74 -6.95
CA GLN A 141 11.52 14.81 -7.66
C GLN A 141 10.11 15.39 -7.81
N TYR A 142 9.55 15.92 -6.72
CA TYR A 142 8.21 16.52 -6.75
C TYR A 142 8.15 17.76 -7.64
N ARG A 143 9.20 18.61 -7.66
CA ARG A 143 9.27 19.76 -8.60
C ARG A 143 9.31 19.30 -10.05
N ALA A 144 10.06 18.24 -10.35
CA ALA A 144 10.14 17.71 -11.72
C ALA A 144 8.78 17.13 -12.16
N LEU A 145 8.06 16.44 -11.25
CA LEU A 145 6.70 15.95 -11.52
C LEU A 145 5.71 17.11 -11.68
N ALA A 146 5.79 18.14 -10.85
CA ALA A 146 4.95 19.33 -10.96
C ALA A 146 5.08 20.06 -12.31
N ALA A 147 6.24 20.00 -12.93
CA ALA A 147 6.44 20.57 -14.27
C ALA A 147 5.65 19.83 -15.37
N CYS A 148 5.07 18.67 -15.06
CA CYS A 148 4.28 17.85 -15.97
C CYS A 148 2.77 17.85 -15.62
N ASP A 149 2.33 18.65 -14.65
CA ASP A 149 0.92 18.70 -14.23
C ASP A 149 -0.02 19.13 -15.37
N PRO A 150 -1.28 18.66 -15.37
CA PRO A 150 -1.83 17.65 -14.43
C PRO A 150 -1.39 16.24 -14.78
N LEU A 151 -0.91 15.52 -13.75
CA LEU A 151 -0.58 14.10 -13.87
C LEU A 151 -1.84 13.23 -13.76
N TYR A 152 -1.82 12.04 -14.36
CA TYR A 152 -2.91 11.05 -14.33
C TYR A 152 -4.27 11.63 -14.75
N GLN A 153 -4.30 12.60 -15.66
CA GLN A 153 -5.55 13.20 -16.12
C GLN A 153 -6.39 12.18 -16.88
N SER A 154 -7.52 11.80 -16.28
CA SER A 154 -8.44 10.83 -16.87
C SER A 154 -9.28 11.44 -17.98
N LEU A 155 -9.37 10.77 -19.14
CA LEU A 155 -10.18 11.16 -20.30
C LEU A 155 -11.36 10.23 -20.58
N TYR A 156 -11.65 9.31 -19.69
CA TYR A 156 -12.77 8.37 -19.86
C TYR A 156 -14.05 8.89 -19.18
N LYS A 157 -15.18 8.41 -19.67
CA LYS A 157 -16.50 8.70 -19.07
C LYS A 157 -16.75 7.74 -17.90
N SER A 158 -17.68 8.09 -17.01
CA SER A 158 -18.13 7.21 -15.90
C SER A 158 -19.07 6.11 -16.41
N ASP A 159 -18.57 5.24 -17.29
CA ASP A 159 -19.24 4.04 -17.75
C ASP A 159 -18.63 2.79 -17.08
N GLU A 160 -19.26 1.64 -17.18
CA GLU A 160 -18.63 0.37 -16.83
C GLU A 160 -17.64 -0.03 -17.93
N TYR A 161 -16.42 -0.41 -17.53
CA TYR A 161 -15.40 -0.91 -18.45
C TYR A 161 -15.07 -2.36 -18.11
N ARG A 162 -15.00 -3.20 -19.16
CA ARG A 162 -14.58 -4.60 -19.07
C ARG A 162 -13.32 -4.79 -19.89
N ILE A 163 -12.25 -5.18 -19.21
CA ILE A 163 -10.92 -5.35 -19.77
C ILE A 163 -10.58 -6.83 -19.72
N PRO A 164 -10.27 -7.49 -20.85
CA PRO A 164 -9.84 -8.88 -20.82
C PRO A 164 -8.64 -9.07 -19.90
N MET A 165 -8.77 -9.98 -18.93
CA MET A 165 -7.70 -10.40 -18.03
C MET A 165 -6.91 -11.50 -18.72
N VAL A 166 -5.63 -11.26 -18.97
CA VAL A 166 -4.69 -12.26 -19.47
C VAL A 166 -3.93 -12.84 -18.28
N ILE A 167 -4.03 -14.16 -18.11
CA ILE A 167 -3.21 -14.83 -17.10
C ILE A 167 -1.90 -15.23 -17.76
N GLY A 168 -0.82 -14.49 -17.43
CA GLY A 168 0.54 -14.87 -17.78
C GLY A 168 0.97 -16.07 -16.94
N ASP A 169 1.77 -16.96 -17.51
CA ASP A 169 2.42 -18.06 -16.78
C ASP A 169 3.90 -18.08 -17.15
N LYS A 170 4.74 -17.92 -16.16
CA LYS A 170 6.19 -17.97 -16.29
C LYS A 170 6.73 -19.01 -15.30
N ASP A 171 7.05 -20.19 -15.80
CA ASP A 171 7.58 -21.31 -15.01
C ASP A 171 6.67 -21.66 -13.80
N GLY A 172 5.34 -21.65 -14.01
CA GLY A 172 4.32 -21.96 -12.99
C GLY A 172 3.96 -20.79 -12.07
N GLN A 173 4.57 -19.63 -12.24
CA GLN A 173 4.17 -18.40 -11.55
C GLN A 173 3.24 -17.58 -12.45
N ARG A 174 2.01 -17.45 -12.02
CA ARG A 174 0.98 -16.71 -12.76
C ARG A 174 0.98 -15.23 -12.41
N SER A 175 0.58 -14.42 -13.37
CA SER A 175 0.42 -12.97 -13.23
C SER A 175 -0.85 -12.50 -13.93
N ILE A 176 -1.40 -11.38 -13.48
CA ILE A 176 -2.47 -10.68 -14.18
C ILE A 176 -1.83 -9.69 -15.15
N GLU A 177 -2.16 -9.83 -16.42
CA GLU A 177 -1.69 -8.94 -17.47
C GLU A 177 -2.88 -8.35 -18.25
N MET A 178 -2.68 -7.16 -18.81
CA MET A 178 -3.69 -6.41 -19.58
C MET A 178 -3.07 -5.95 -20.90
N ASN A 179 -3.87 -5.96 -21.97
CA ASN A 179 -3.50 -5.31 -23.21
C ASN A 179 -3.83 -3.82 -23.15
N GLY A 180 -2.97 -3.00 -23.74
CA GLY A 180 -3.16 -1.56 -23.81
C GLY A 180 -2.09 -0.88 -24.65
N SER A 181 -2.01 0.43 -24.59
CA SER A 181 -0.97 1.18 -25.31
C SER A 181 -0.39 2.32 -24.48
N ILE A 182 0.88 2.58 -24.69
CA ILE A 182 1.61 3.76 -24.18
C ILE A 182 2.03 4.58 -25.41
N ASN A 183 1.66 5.86 -25.45
CA ASN A 183 1.95 6.78 -26.55
C ASN A 183 1.55 6.19 -27.93
N GLY A 184 0.39 5.51 -27.97
CA GLY A 184 -0.17 4.88 -29.18
C GLY A 184 0.54 3.59 -29.63
N LYS A 185 1.53 3.09 -28.88
CA LYS A 185 2.17 1.80 -29.16
C LYS A 185 1.59 0.72 -28.27
N GLU A 186 1.05 -0.31 -28.91
CA GLU A 186 0.41 -1.44 -28.25
C GLU A 186 1.42 -2.28 -27.45
N GLY A 187 0.94 -2.84 -26.33
CA GLY A 187 1.71 -3.72 -25.49
C GLY A 187 0.88 -4.45 -24.44
N ARG A 188 1.58 -5.26 -23.67
CA ARG A 188 1.02 -5.99 -22.54
C ARG A 188 1.62 -5.43 -21.27
N PHE A 189 0.79 -5.21 -20.25
CA PHE A 189 1.15 -4.57 -18.99
C PHE A 189 0.84 -5.49 -17.83
N LEU A 190 1.74 -5.57 -16.88
CA LEU A 190 1.53 -6.28 -15.62
C LEU A 190 0.62 -5.45 -14.70
N PHE A 191 -0.38 -6.07 -14.10
CA PHE A 191 -1.24 -5.49 -13.08
C PHE A 191 -0.69 -5.86 -11.69
N ASP A 192 -0.16 -4.88 -10.96
CA ASP A 192 0.60 -5.11 -9.73
C ASP A 192 0.17 -4.16 -8.61
N THR A 193 -0.62 -4.67 -7.65
CA THR A 193 -1.07 -3.89 -6.47
C THR A 193 0.02 -3.71 -5.42
N GLY A 194 1.09 -4.49 -5.46
CA GLY A 194 2.26 -4.35 -4.62
C GLY A 194 3.22 -3.25 -5.10
N ALA A 195 3.04 -2.76 -6.35
CA ALA A 195 3.83 -1.66 -6.87
C ALA A 195 3.24 -0.30 -6.45
N GLY A 196 3.91 0.43 -5.56
CA GLY A 196 3.53 1.78 -5.15
C GLY A 196 3.63 2.84 -6.26
N GLY A 197 4.21 2.50 -7.41
CA GLY A 197 4.32 3.33 -8.62
C GLY A 197 4.25 2.51 -9.89
N ASN A 198 4.04 3.15 -11.05
CA ASN A 198 4.19 2.47 -12.32
C ASN A 198 5.67 2.28 -12.62
N LEU A 199 6.07 1.12 -13.19
CA LEU A 199 7.47 0.79 -13.47
C LEU A 199 7.66 0.44 -14.93
N ILE A 200 8.83 0.80 -15.47
CA ILE A 200 9.23 0.46 -16.84
C ILE A 200 10.75 0.30 -16.94
N THR A 201 11.21 -0.59 -17.79
CA THR A 201 12.67 -0.70 -18.06
C THR A 201 13.15 0.43 -18.96
N PRO A 202 14.45 0.81 -18.91
CA PRO A 202 15.02 1.85 -19.80
C PRO A 202 14.84 1.52 -21.28
N LYS A 203 14.92 0.25 -21.66
CA LYS A 203 14.70 -0.22 -23.03
C LYS A 203 13.26 0.05 -23.49
N LEU A 204 12.28 -0.31 -22.65
CA LEU A 204 10.87 -0.12 -22.97
C LEU A 204 10.47 1.36 -22.92
N ALA A 205 11.00 2.15 -21.97
CA ALA A 205 10.73 3.58 -21.91
C ALA A 205 11.13 4.27 -23.23
N ARG A 206 12.32 3.95 -23.78
CA ARG A 206 12.73 4.43 -25.11
C ARG A 206 11.84 3.89 -26.22
N ALA A 207 11.50 2.61 -26.20
CA ALA A 207 10.68 1.98 -27.24
C ALA A 207 9.27 2.59 -27.29
N TYR A 208 8.66 2.89 -26.15
CA TYR A 208 7.37 3.56 -26.06
C TYR A 208 7.45 5.10 -26.22
N GLY A 209 8.66 5.68 -26.24
CA GLY A 209 8.86 7.12 -26.41
C GLY A 209 8.43 7.95 -25.21
N LEU A 210 8.70 7.48 -23.99
CA LEU A 210 8.45 8.26 -22.78
C LEU A 210 9.40 9.46 -22.71
N ARG A 211 8.91 10.58 -22.18
CA ARG A 211 9.74 11.77 -21.91
C ARG A 211 10.48 11.58 -20.58
N SER A 212 11.81 11.46 -20.64
CA SER A 212 12.63 11.36 -19.43
C SER A 212 12.59 12.67 -18.64
N LEU A 213 12.51 12.58 -17.32
CA LEU A 213 12.73 13.69 -16.41
C LEU A 213 14.16 13.64 -15.88
N ASP A 214 14.74 14.82 -15.66
CA ASP A 214 16.05 14.98 -15.05
C ASP A 214 15.93 14.83 -13.53
N THR A 215 15.74 13.59 -13.08
CA THR A 215 15.57 13.24 -11.67
C THR A 215 16.17 11.88 -11.37
N ASP A 216 16.88 11.80 -10.27
CA ASP A 216 17.28 10.53 -9.67
C ASP A 216 16.25 10.07 -8.64
N ILE A 217 15.91 8.79 -8.68
CA ILE A 217 15.04 8.16 -7.70
C ILE A 217 15.70 6.90 -7.12
N THR A 218 15.36 6.59 -5.89
CA THR A 218 15.75 5.34 -5.26
C THR A 218 14.49 4.54 -4.95
N ILE A 219 14.42 3.31 -5.45
CA ILE A 219 13.29 2.42 -5.24
C ILE A 219 13.72 1.20 -4.47
N GLY A 220 12.98 0.87 -3.43
CA GLY A 220 13.12 -0.36 -2.66
C GLY A 220 12.40 -1.52 -3.32
N GLY A 221 12.98 -2.71 -3.24
CA GLY A 221 12.37 -3.95 -3.68
C GLY A 221 12.87 -5.15 -2.87
N ILE A 222 12.36 -6.34 -3.19
CA ILE A 222 12.69 -7.60 -2.49
C ILE A 222 14.19 -7.84 -2.36
N GLY A 223 14.97 -7.46 -3.36
CA GLY A 223 16.42 -7.64 -3.39
C GLY A 223 17.24 -6.47 -2.85
N GLY A 224 16.61 -5.36 -2.46
CA GLY A 224 17.28 -4.16 -1.96
C GLY A 224 16.88 -2.89 -2.69
N MET A 225 17.75 -1.88 -2.62
CA MET A 225 17.52 -0.56 -3.22
C MET A 225 18.10 -0.50 -4.64
N LYS A 226 17.41 0.17 -5.55
CA LYS A 226 17.85 0.46 -6.92
C LYS A 226 17.75 1.94 -7.24
N GLN A 227 18.73 2.45 -7.95
CA GLN A 227 18.70 3.80 -8.53
C GLN A 227 17.99 3.75 -9.88
N GLY A 228 17.26 4.81 -10.19
CA GLY A 228 16.54 4.98 -11.45
C GLY A 228 16.20 6.45 -11.69
N GLY A 229 15.25 6.69 -12.57
CA GLY A 229 14.73 8.03 -12.87
C GLY A 229 13.23 7.98 -13.11
N TYR A 230 12.62 9.13 -13.40
CA TYR A 230 11.24 9.20 -13.87
C TYR A 230 11.19 9.47 -15.38
N ALA A 231 10.15 8.91 -16.03
CA ALA A 231 9.76 9.30 -17.37
C ALA A 231 8.23 9.39 -17.46
N ILE A 232 7.73 10.28 -18.31
CA ILE A 232 6.30 10.53 -18.49
C ILE A 232 5.82 9.90 -19.78
N ALA A 233 4.80 9.07 -19.68
CA ALA A 233 3.99 8.67 -20.82
C ALA A 233 2.96 9.76 -21.11
N ASP A 234 2.95 10.33 -22.33
CA ASP A 234 1.95 11.35 -22.69
C ASP A 234 0.54 10.78 -22.67
N THR A 235 0.40 9.50 -23.06
CA THR A 235 -0.87 8.76 -22.98
C THR A 235 -0.65 7.32 -22.54
N LEU A 236 -1.52 6.85 -21.63
CA LEU A 236 -1.72 5.45 -21.27
C LEU A 236 -3.15 5.07 -21.59
N ARG A 237 -3.36 3.96 -22.32
CA ARG A 237 -4.69 3.41 -22.61
C ARG A 237 -4.76 1.95 -22.19
N ILE A 238 -5.83 1.60 -21.47
CA ILE A 238 -6.12 0.22 -21.05
C ILE A 238 -7.62 -0.01 -21.24
N GLY A 239 -8.01 -0.90 -22.13
CA GLY A 239 -9.40 -1.03 -22.54
C GLY A 239 -9.95 0.29 -23.08
N GLY A 240 -11.08 0.75 -22.55
CA GLY A 240 -11.68 2.06 -22.89
C GLY A 240 -11.15 3.23 -22.05
N LEU A 241 -10.27 2.98 -21.10
CA LEU A 241 -9.72 3.97 -20.17
C LEU A 241 -8.52 4.67 -20.81
N THR A 242 -8.39 5.97 -20.58
CA THR A 242 -7.25 6.77 -21.05
C THR A 242 -6.83 7.77 -19.99
N TRP A 243 -5.53 7.82 -19.74
CA TRP A 243 -4.89 8.81 -18.87
C TRP A 243 -3.81 9.56 -19.63
N LEU A 244 -3.67 10.86 -19.34
CA LEU A 244 -2.58 11.70 -19.83
C LEU A 244 -1.54 11.93 -18.73
N ASN A 245 -0.30 12.19 -19.15
CA ASN A 245 0.84 12.53 -18.29
C ASN A 245 1.02 11.50 -17.16
N VAL A 246 1.25 10.24 -17.53
CA VAL A 246 1.42 9.15 -16.56
C VAL A 246 2.90 8.94 -16.24
N PRO A 247 3.34 9.19 -14.99
CA PRO A 247 4.70 8.91 -14.55
C PRO A 247 4.98 7.41 -14.47
N PHE A 248 6.17 7.03 -14.92
CA PHE A 248 6.77 5.73 -14.73
C PHE A 248 8.15 5.89 -14.08
N ALA A 249 8.42 5.11 -13.07
CA ALA A 249 9.78 4.92 -12.59
C ALA A 249 10.54 4.04 -13.59
N VAL A 250 11.66 4.54 -14.06
CA VAL A 250 12.52 3.86 -15.05
C VAL A 250 13.64 3.16 -14.30
N ILE A 251 13.60 1.81 -14.26
CA ILE A 251 14.51 1.00 -13.46
C ILE A 251 15.14 -0.10 -14.29
N ASP A 252 16.45 -0.23 -14.18
CA ASP A 252 17.17 -1.36 -14.75
C ASP A 252 16.91 -2.62 -13.90
N THR A 253 16.47 -3.69 -14.56
CA THR A 253 16.21 -4.99 -13.91
C THR A 253 17.45 -5.85 -13.72
N GLN A 254 18.61 -5.42 -14.22
CA GLN A 254 19.85 -6.15 -13.98
C GLN A 254 20.21 -6.15 -12.50
N THR A 255 20.52 -7.33 -11.98
CA THR A 255 20.78 -7.56 -10.55
C THR A 255 22.28 -7.67 -10.24
N GLY A 256 23.12 -7.87 -11.27
CA GLY A 256 24.52 -8.22 -11.13
C GLY A 256 24.76 -9.72 -10.80
N HIS A 257 23.69 -10.52 -10.77
CA HIS A 257 23.76 -11.97 -10.63
C HIS A 257 23.45 -12.63 -11.97
N GLU A 258 24.41 -13.31 -12.56
CA GLU A 258 24.37 -13.86 -13.92
C GLU A 258 23.10 -14.68 -14.20
N GLU A 259 22.69 -15.57 -13.27
CA GLU A 259 21.48 -16.39 -13.45
C GLU A 259 20.21 -15.57 -13.41
N ALA A 260 20.12 -14.58 -12.50
CA ALA A 260 18.95 -13.71 -12.38
C ALA A 260 18.87 -12.77 -13.59
N ASP A 261 19.99 -12.28 -14.07
CA ASP A 261 20.04 -11.38 -15.23
C ASP A 261 19.69 -12.12 -16.52
N LYS A 262 20.15 -13.37 -16.72
CA LYS A 262 19.69 -14.26 -17.80
C LYS A 262 18.19 -14.53 -17.74
N TYR A 263 17.65 -14.72 -16.53
CA TYR A 263 16.20 -14.88 -16.34
C TYR A 263 15.45 -13.60 -16.74
N ASN A 264 15.91 -12.43 -16.27
CA ASN A 264 15.32 -11.14 -16.60
C ASN A 264 15.39 -10.82 -18.09
N GLU A 265 16.50 -11.17 -18.76
CA GLU A 265 16.65 -11.06 -20.22
C GLU A 265 15.68 -11.95 -20.98
N LYS A 266 15.51 -13.21 -20.53
CA LYS A 266 14.57 -14.17 -21.14
C LYS A 266 13.11 -13.74 -20.99
N PHE A 267 12.74 -13.26 -19.81
CA PHE A 267 11.34 -13.01 -19.48
C PHE A 267 10.93 -11.53 -19.52
N GLN A 268 11.78 -10.64 -19.93
CA GLN A 268 11.58 -9.18 -20.08
C GLN A 268 10.37 -8.65 -19.31
N LEU A 269 10.61 -8.02 -18.18
CA LEU A 269 9.53 -7.42 -17.36
C LEU A 269 8.71 -6.45 -18.24
N PRO A 270 7.40 -6.70 -18.45
CA PRO A 270 6.56 -5.73 -19.15
C PRO A 270 6.42 -4.45 -18.30
N PRO A 271 5.91 -3.35 -18.88
CA PRO A 271 5.56 -2.19 -18.07
C PRO A 271 4.57 -2.60 -16.98
N VAL A 272 4.82 -2.14 -15.76
CA VAL A 272 4.01 -2.43 -14.58
C VAL A 272 3.04 -1.27 -14.36
N ILE A 273 1.77 -1.58 -14.28
CA ILE A 273 0.74 -0.66 -13.84
C ILE A 273 0.54 -0.86 -12.35
N GLY A 274 0.94 0.14 -11.58
CA GLY A 274 0.89 0.13 -10.14
C GLY A 274 -0.29 0.89 -9.55
N LEU A 275 -0.25 1.03 -8.24
CA LEU A 275 -1.34 1.60 -7.44
C LEU A 275 -1.81 3.00 -7.89
N PRO A 276 -0.96 3.95 -8.35
CA PRO A 276 -1.44 5.28 -8.72
C PRO A 276 -2.49 5.28 -9.85
N VAL A 277 -2.33 4.46 -10.87
CA VAL A 277 -3.34 4.29 -11.95
C VAL A 277 -4.59 3.58 -11.41
N MET A 278 -4.41 2.58 -10.55
CA MET A 278 -5.51 1.84 -9.93
C MET A 278 -6.38 2.74 -9.02
N LEU A 279 -5.78 3.66 -8.29
CA LEU A 279 -6.50 4.63 -7.45
C LEU A 279 -7.40 5.54 -8.29
N CYS A 280 -7.00 5.90 -9.52
CA CYS A 280 -7.84 6.65 -10.44
C CYS A 280 -9.11 5.86 -10.85
N MET A 281 -9.08 4.54 -10.82
CA MET A 281 -10.22 3.68 -11.14
C MET A 281 -11.25 3.59 -10.00
N GLN A 282 -10.91 3.98 -8.78
CA GLN A 282 -11.71 3.95 -7.55
C GLN A 282 -12.13 2.53 -7.11
N GLU A 283 -12.56 1.67 -7.99
CA GLU A 283 -12.87 0.26 -7.74
C GLU A 283 -12.42 -0.60 -8.91
N ILE A 284 -11.90 -1.78 -8.57
CA ILE A 284 -11.45 -2.79 -9.51
C ILE A 284 -12.07 -4.13 -9.09
N GLN A 285 -12.74 -4.81 -10.01
CA GLN A 285 -13.24 -6.15 -9.79
C GLN A 285 -12.44 -7.13 -10.64
N LEU A 286 -11.72 -8.05 -10.00
CA LEU A 286 -11.04 -9.16 -10.67
C LEU A 286 -12.03 -10.31 -10.82
N ASP A 287 -12.61 -10.48 -11.99
CA ASP A 287 -13.56 -11.56 -12.31
C ASP A 287 -12.81 -12.75 -12.91
N PHE A 288 -12.40 -13.68 -12.05
CA PHE A 288 -11.67 -14.88 -12.47
C PHE A 288 -12.56 -15.89 -13.21
N ALA A 289 -13.88 -15.87 -12.94
CA ALA A 289 -14.83 -16.77 -13.62
C ALA A 289 -14.94 -16.42 -15.10
N HIS A 290 -14.91 -15.14 -15.45
CA HIS A 290 -15.03 -14.67 -16.84
C HIS A 290 -13.71 -14.17 -17.43
N ARG A 291 -12.63 -14.12 -16.62
CA ARG A 291 -11.31 -13.57 -16.99
C ARG A 291 -11.39 -12.11 -17.46
N GLU A 292 -12.04 -11.30 -16.64
CA GLU A 292 -12.19 -9.87 -16.89
C GLU A 292 -11.76 -9.04 -15.67
N ILE A 293 -11.22 -7.86 -15.94
CA ILE A 293 -11.08 -6.78 -14.97
C ILE A 293 -12.22 -5.82 -15.24
N ILE A 294 -13.09 -5.62 -14.25
CA ILE A 294 -14.26 -4.76 -14.37
C ILE A 294 -14.02 -3.49 -13.56
N ILE A 295 -14.20 -2.35 -14.20
CA ILE A 295 -14.21 -1.04 -13.55
C ILE A 295 -15.67 -0.55 -13.61
N PRO A 296 -16.40 -0.57 -12.49
CA PRO A 296 -17.81 -0.19 -12.50
C PRO A 296 -17.99 1.32 -12.66
N ALA A 297 -19.09 1.74 -13.26
CA ALA A 297 -19.47 3.15 -13.40
C ALA A 297 -19.65 3.83 -12.03
N ILE A 298 -20.17 3.09 -11.07
CA ILE A 298 -20.38 3.52 -9.69
C ILE A 298 -19.77 2.46 -8.78
N PRO A 299 -18.86 2.83 -7.87
CA PRO A 299 -18.28 1.90 -6.91
C PRO A 299 -19.36 1.17 -6.10
N THR A 300 -19.15 -0.11 -5.88
CA THR A 300 -20.05 -0.98 -5.11
C THR A 300 -20.18 -0.49 -3.68
N PRO A 301 -21.39 -0.36 -3.12
CA PRO A 301 -21.54 -0.04 -1.69
C PRO A 301 -20.85 -1.07 -0.81
N ASN A 302 -20.16 -0.61 0.24
CA ASN A 302 -19.43 -1.49 1.13
C ASN A 302 -20.36 -2.44 1.91
N PRO A 303 -20.37 -3.76 1.60
CA PRO A 303 -21.27 -4.71 2.25
C PRO A 303 -20.85 -5.05 3.68
N LEU A 304 -19.60 -4.73 4.05
CA LEU A 304 -19.05 -5.02 5.38
C LEU A 304 -19.41 -3.94 6.41
N GLY A 305 -19.88 -2.76 5.95
CA GLY A 305 -20.15 -1.60 6.80
C GLY A 305 -18.92 -0.99 7.48
N LYS A 306 -17.71 -1.55 7.21
CA LYS A 306 -16.43 -1.10 7.74
C LYS A 306 -15.32 -1.37 6.71
N SER A 307 -14.29 -0.55 6.73
CA SER A 307 -13.09 -0.77 5.92
C SER A 307 -12.28 -1.96 6.46
N ASN A 308 -11.70 -2.75 5.56
CA ASN A 308 -10.74 -3.80 5.87
C ASN A 308 -9.44 -3.64 5.07
N LEU A 309 -9.28 -2.53 4.37
CA LEU A 309 -8.13 -2.17 3.55
C LEU A 309 -7.63 -0.79 3.97
N ILE A 310 -6.31 -0.60 3.99
CA ILE A 310 -5.66 0.70 4.17
C ILE A 310 -4.52 0.87 3.18
N ARG A 311 -4.10 2.13 2.96
CA ARG A 311 -2.80 2.44 2.36
C ARG A 311 -1.72 2.37 3.42
N THR A 312 -0.53 1.92 3.06
CA THR A 312 0.64 1.90 3.94
C THR A 312 1.56 3.11 3.68
N ASP A 313 2.50 3.36 4.57
CA ASP A 313 3.52 4.42 4.41
C ASP A 313 4.46 4.13 3.22
N THR A 314 4.56 2.89 2.79
CA THR A 314 5.29 2.47 1.59
C THR A 314 4.48 2.55 0.30
N GLU A 315 3.34 3.26 0.33
CA GLU A 315 2.39 3.38 -0.79
C GLU A 315 1.82 2.04 -1.29
N GLY A 316 1.81 1.02 -0.44
CA GLY A 316 1.16 -0.28 -0.67
C GLY A 316 -0.27 -0.34 -0.13
N LEU A 317 -0.85 -1.54 -0.19
CA LEU A 317 -2.16 -1.86 0.39
C LEU A 317 -2.01 -2.94 1.45
N GLN A 318 -2.66 -2.73 2.60
CA GLN A 318 -2.72 -3.72 3.67
C GLN A 318 -4.17 -4.15 3.93
N LEU A 319 -4.40 -5.45 3.83
CA LEU A 319 -5.69 -6.08 4.14
C LEU A 319 -5.70 -6.60 5.58
N LYS A 320 -6.72 -6.23 6.36
CA LYS A 320 -7.03 -6.82 7.66
C LYS A 320 -8.08 -7.92 7.50
N THR A 321 -7.80 -9.11 7.99
CA THR A 321 -8.74 -10.23 7.95
C THR A 321 -8.66 -11.06 9.25
N PRO A 322 -9.74 -11.72 9.69
CA PRO A 322 -9.67 -12.65 10.82
C PRO A 322 -9.11 -14.01 10.36
N ASP A 323 -8.29 -14.63 11.21
CA ASP A 323 -7.94 -16.04 11.12
C ASP A 323 -9.07 -16.98 11.60
N GLU A 324 -8.83 -18.28 11.65
CA GLU A 324 -9.81 -19.27 12.12
C GLU A 324 -10.15 -19.15 13.59
N THR A 325 -9.29 -18.53 14.39
CA THR A 325 -9.50 -18.31 15.83
C THR A 325 -10.18 -16.96 16.12
N GLY A 326 -10.36 -16.13 15.11
CA GLY A 326 -10.92 -14.79 15.21
C GLY A 326 -9.89 -13.70 15.49
N ASN A 327 -8.59 -14.04 15.56
CA ASN A 327 -7.54 -13.05 15.67
C ASN A 327 -7.34 -12.34 14.32
N HIS A 328 -6.84 -11.11 14.37
CA HIS A 328 -6.57 -10.35 13.16
C HIS A 328 -5.22 -10.73 12.57
N VAL A 329 -5.23 -10.90 11.24
CA VAL A 329 -4.04 -11.11 10.39
C VAL A 329 -3.99 -9.98 9.38
N TYR A 330 -2.81 -9.41 9.17
CA TYR A 330 -2.56 -8.29 8.29
C TYR A 330 -1.70 -8.73 7.11
N PHE A 331 -2.24 -8.60 5.91
CA PHE A 331 -1.55 -8.98 4.68
C PHE A 331 -1.16 -7.75 3.87
N HIS A 332 0.09 -7.68 3.45
CA HIS A 332 0.43 -6.90 2.26
C HIS A 332 -0.31 -7.49 1.06
N PHE A 333 -1.06 -6.65 0.34
CA PHE A 333 -1.84 -7.10 -0.80
C PHE A 333 -1.07 -6.87 -2.11
N ASP A 334 -0.67 -7.97 -2.76
CA ASP A 334 0.29 -7.94 -3.87
C ASP A 334 -0.10 -8.92 -4.98
N THR A 335 -0.73 -8.40 -6.07
CA THR A 335 -1.04 -9.19 -7.27
C THR A 335 0.16 -9.42 -8.18
N GLY A 336 1.27 -8.70 -7.98
CA GLY A 336 2.55 -8.94 -8.62
C GLY A 336 3.27 -10.16 -8.04
N CYS A 337 2.91 -10.56 -6.82
CA CYS A 337 3.35 -11.80 -6.19
C CYS A 337 2.36 -12.93 -6.48
N TYR A 338 2.84 -14.05 -7.03
CA TYR A 338 1.96 -15.20 -7.24
C TYR A 338 1.62 -15.92 -5.95
N TYR A 339 2.61 -16.22 -5.12
CA TYR A 339 2.41 -17.03 -3.92
C TYR A 339 2.01 -16.16 -2.71
N THR A 340 0.96 -16.60 -2.02
CA THR A 340 0.67 -16.15 -0.66
C THR A 340 1.64 -16.83 0.30
N TYR A 341 2.24 -16.06 1.21
CA TYR A 341 3.14 -16.57 2.22
C TYR A 341 3.06 -15.76 3.52
N MET A 342 3.47 -16.36 4.63
CA MET A 342 3.50 -15.71 5.94
C MET A 342 4.89 -15.14 6.24
N GLN A 343 4.92 -14.00 6.93
CA GLN A 343 6.13 -13.25 7.29
C GLN A 343 6.69 -13.71 8.67
N PRO A 344 7.93 -13.32 9.01
CA PRO A 344 8.54 -13.63 10.30
C PRO A 344 7.75 -13.14 11.51
N THR A 345 7.01 -12.05 11.39
CA THR A 345 6.08 -11.53 12.41
C THR A 345 5.04 -12.57 12.81
N TRP A 346 4.39 -13.19 11.83
CA TRP A 346 3.44 -14.26 12.05
C TRP A 346 4.13 -15.53 12.56
N TYR A 347 5.23 -15.96 11.94
CA TYR A 347 6.02 -17.12 12.37
C TYR A 347 6.40 -17.04 13.85
N ASN A 348 6.84 -15.88 14.32
CA ASN A 348 7.29 -15.69 15.71
C ASN A 348 6.17 -15.94 16.74
N ARG A 349 4.91 -15.67 16.37
CA ARG A 349 3.75 -15.96 17.22
C ARG A 349 3.28 -17.41 17.15
N HIS A 350 3.59 -18.13 16.05
CA HIS A 350 3.06 -19.49 15.73
C HIS A 350 4.16 -20.55 15.63
N LYS A 351 5.33 -20.34 16.23
CA LYS A 351 6.51 -21.23 16.12
C LYS A 351 6.21 -22.70 16.43
N LYS A 352 5.40 -22.97 17.47
CA LYS A 352 5.08 -24.34 17.88
C LYS A 352 4.19 -25.04 16.86
N GLU A 353 3.16 -24.35 16.38
CA GLU A 353 2.22 -24.85 15.39
C GLU A 353 2.93 -25.12 14.06
N VAL A 354 3.70 -24.14 13.59
CA VAL A 354 4.48 -24.24 12.35
C VAL A 354 5.52 -25.37 12.45
N GLY A 355 6.21 -25.49 13.58
CA GLY A 355 7.20 -26.56 13.78
C GLY A 355 6.61 -27.97 13.85
N SER A 356 5.33 -28.11 14.25
CA SER A 356 4.65 -29.40 14.33
C SER A 356 3.97 -29.82 13.03
N ALA A 357 3.43 -28.86 12.26
CA ALA A 357 2.64 -29.13 11.06
C ALA A 357 3.41 -28.85 9.75
N GLY A 358 4.44 -28.00 9.80
CA GLY A 358 5.18 -27.56 8.63
C GLY A 358 6.37 -28.45 8.27
N VAL A 359 6.62 -28.59 6.98
CA VAL A 359 7.82 -29.26 6.46
C VAL A 359 8.88 -28.20 6.16
N PRO A 360 10.15 -28.40 6.61
CA PRO A 360 11.24 -27.46 6.26
C PRO A 360 11.38 -27.29 4.75
N ASP A 361 11.48 -26.03 4.32
CA ASP A 361 11.57 -25.65 2.90
C ASP A 361 12.41 -24.36 2.77
N SER A 362 12.52 -23.85 1.55
CA SER A 362 13.10 -22.56 1.24
C SER A 362 12.23 -21.80 0.25
N LEU A 363 12.15 -20.49 0.40
CA LEU A 363 11.46 -19.59 -0.52
C LEU A 363 12.47 -18.71 -1.24
N ARG A 364 12.53 -18.85 -2.56
CA ARG A 364 13.28 -17.94 -3.43
C ARG A 364 12.34 -16.87 -3.96
N MET A 365 12.68 -15.63 -3.69
CA MET A 365 11.96 -14.46 -4.18
C MET A 365 12.90 -13.64 -5.04
N ALA A 366 12.42 -13.18 -6.20
CA ALA A 366 13.12 -12.28 -7.08
C ALA A 366 12.28 -11.02 -7.30
N GLY A 367 12.92 -9.86 -7.33
CA GLY A 367 12.27 -8.59 -7.54
C GLY A 367 13.28 -7.48 -7.75
N ILE A 368 12.82 -6.23 -7.66
CA ILE A 368 13.71 -5.07 -7.74
C ILE A 368 14.79 -5.20 -6.69
N GLY A 369 16.05 -4.95 -7.09
CA GLY A 369 17.22 -5.02 -6.23
C GLY A 369 17.87 -6.39 -6.11
N GLY A 370 17.26 -7.49 -6.60
CA GLY A 370 17.92 -8.80 -6.65
C GLY A 370 17.07 -10.00 -6.23
N VAL A 371 17.75 -10.99 -5.65
CA VAL A 371 17.16 -12.27 -5.22
C VAL A 371 17.37 -12.44 -3.73
N SER A 372 16.37 -12.93 -3.04
CA SER A 372 16.42 -13.35 -1.63
C SER A 372 16.02 -14.81 -1.52
N ILE A 373 16.77 -15.61 -0.75
CA ILE A 373 16.44 -17.00 -0.45
C ILE A 373 16.35 -17.13 1.06
N THR A 374 15.15 -17.42 1.55
CA THR A 374 14.89 -17.50 2.98
C THR A 374 14.50 -18.92 3.41
N ARG A 375 14.87 -19.27 4.65
CA ARG A 375 14.41 -20.51 5.27
C ARG A 375 12.93 -20.38 5.58
N THR A 376 12.16 -21.37 5.18
CA THR A 376 10.72 -21.41 5.42
C THR A 376 10.31 -22.77 6.02
N TYR A 377 9.07 -22.80 6.49
CA TYR A 377 8.30 -24.03 6.65
C TYR A 377 7.15 -23.99 5.66
N LYS A 378 6.85 -25.11 5.05
CA LYS A 378 5.71 -25.27 4.15
C LYS A 378 4.56 -25.91 4.90
N LEU A 379 3.49 -25.14 5.13
CA LEU A 379 2.24 -25.67 5.68
C LEU A 379 1.44 -26.35 4.56
N PRO A 380 0.71 -27.44 4.86
CA PRO A 380 -0.06 -28.16 3.83
C PRO A 380 -1.23 -27.32 3.27
N TYR A 381 -1.81 -26.48 4.09
CA TYR A 381 -2.90 -25.58 3.69
C TYR A 381 -3.02 -24.41 4.68
N MET A 382 -3.72 -23.37 4.23
CA MET A 382 -4.16 -22.24 5.06
C MET A 382 -5.51 -21.72 4.57
N LYS A 383 -6.40 -21.44 5.51
CA LYS A 383 -7.68 -20.79 5.22
C LYS A 383 -7.50 -19.29 5.13
N ILE A 384 -7.92 -18.72 4.03
CA ILE A 384 -7.89 -17.26 3.81
C ILE A 384 -9.32 -16.73 3.74
N ARG A 385 -9.54 -15.60 4.38
CA ARG A 385 -10.79 -14.87 4.33
C ARG A 385 -10.58 -13.49 3.74
N ILE A 386 -11.42 -13.09 2.80
CA ILE A 386 -11.45 -11.73 2.21
C ILE A 386 -12.88 -11.22 2.28
N GLY A 387 -13.15 -10.30 3.19
CA GLY A 387 -14.50 -9.87 3.49
C GLY A 387 -15.35 -11.04 4.00
N ASN A 388 -16.45 -11.37 3.31
CA ASN A 388 -17.31 -12.51 3.60
C ASN A 388 -16.86 -13.80 2.90
N GLY A 389 -16.02 -13.70 1.85
CA GLY A 389 -15.52 -14.84 1.12
C GLY A 389 -14.43 -15.61 1.88
N THR A 390 -14.46 -16.92 1.76
CA THR A 390 -13.47 -17.82 2.38
C THR A 390 -12.99 -18.84 1.37
N ALA A 391 -11.69 -19.09 1.33
CA ALA A 391 -11.09 -20.13 0.50
C ALA A 391 -9.94 -20.83 1.22
N MET A 392 -9.59 -22.03 0.73
CA MET A 392 -8.44 -22.79 1.18
C MET A 392 -7.29 -22.63 0.17
N ILE A 393 -6.12 -22.26 0.66
CA ILE A 393 -4.88 -22.24 -0.12
C ILE A 393 -4.05 -23.43 0.24
N ASP A 394 -3.57 -24.13 -0.76
CA ASP A 394 -2.67 -25.27 -0.59
C ASP A 394 -1.22 -24.78 -0.53
N SER A 395 -0.41 -25.40 0.31
CA SER A 395 1.05 -25.21 0.33
C SER A 395 1.50 -23.77 0.60
N VAL A 396 1.27 -23.26 1.81
CA VAL A 396 1.68 -21.90 2.21
C VAL A 396 3.06 -21.93 2.86
N ASN A 397 3.98 -21.11 2.32
CA ASN A 397 5.28 -20.91 2.92
C ASN A 397 5.21 -19.95 4.11
N VAL A 398 5.88 -20.31 5.20
CA VAL A 398 6.03 -19.49 6.40
C VAL A 398 7.50 -19.08 6.52
N ASN A 399 7.79 -17.82 6.28
CA ASN A 399 9.15 -17.27 6.31
C ASN A 399 9.63 -17.14 7.77
N THR A 400 10.80 -17.69 8.06
CA THR A 400 11.43 -17.62 9.39
C THR A 400 12.26 -16.35 9.60
N GLY A 401 12.47 -15.55 8.54
CA GLY A 401 13.37 -14.40 8.54
C GLY A 401 14.84 -14.74 8.33
N ILE A 402 15.22 -16.03 8.26
CA ILE A 402 16.63 -16.44 8.12
C ILE A 402 16.98 -16.48 6.64
N ASP A 403 17.89 -15.61 6.23
CA ASP A 403 18.49 -15.63 4.89
C ASP A 403 19.47 -16.82 4.79
N LEU A 404 19.25 -17.68 3.80
CA LEU A 404 20.04 -18.91 3.64
C LEU A 404 21.45 -18.65 3.09
N HIS A 405 21.69 -17.50 2.47
CA HIS A 405 23.01 -17.15 1.96
C HIS A 405 23.92 -16.60 3.06
N SER A 406 23.40 -15.70 3.89
CA SER A 406 24.18 -15.07 4.97
C SER A 406 24.01 -15.75 6.34
N GLY A 407 22.99 -16.58 6.53
CA GLY A 407 22.61 -17.16 7.81
C GLY A 407 22.06 -16.14 8.81
N GLN A 408 21.94 -14.89 8.42
CA GLN A 408 21.47 -13.80 9.29
C GLN A 408 19.95 -13.65 9.21
N VAL A 409 19.37 -13.07 10.26
CA VAL A 409 17.96 -12.67 10.25
C VAL A 409 17.87 -11.39 9.42
N LYS A 410 17.17 -11.45 8.29
CA LYS A 410 16.77 -10.27 7.52
C LYS A 410 15.38 -9.84 7.94
N THR A 411 15.25 -8.62 8.37
CA THR A 411 13.94 -7.95 8.40
C THR A 411 13.58 -7.63 6.95
N THR A 412 12.41 -8.09 6.51
CA THR A 412 11.93 -7.76 5.16
C THR A 412 11.66 -6.27 5.07
N SER A 413 12.24 -5.61 4.07
CA SER A 413 12.19 -4.16 3.88
C SER A 413 10.85 -3.61 3.37
N PHE A 414 9.83 -4.47 3.22
CA PHE A 414 8.54 -4.09 2.65
C PHE A 414 7.46 -3.77 3.66
N SER A 415 7.63 -4.16 4.91
CA SER A 415 6.65 -3.87 5.94
C SER A 415 7.29 -3.11 7.07
N ASP A 416 6.60 -2.16 7.62
CA ASP A 416 6.91 -1.47 8.87
C ASP A 416 6.88 -2.43 10.08
N GLY A 417 7.05 -3.73 9.85
CA GLY A 417 6.97 -4.79 10.83
C GLY A 417 5.55 -5.17 11.26
N ALA A 418 4.53 -4.52 10.69
CA ALA A 418 3.13 -4.72 11.06
C ALA A 418 2.40 -5.79 10.23
N GLU A 419 3.00 -6.30 9.15
CA GLU A 419 2.36 -7.26 8.26
C GLU A 419 2.71 -8.70 8.64
N ASP A 420 1.70 -9.55 8.62
CA ASP A 420 1.79 -10.97 8.95
C ASP A 420 2.12 -11.85 7.76
N GLY A 421 1.82 -11.35 6.57
CA GLY A 421 2.03 -12.09 5.33
C GLY A 421 1.87 -11.24 4.10
N VAL A 422 2.05 -11.88 2.94
CA VAL A 422 1.73 -11.33 1.61
C VAL A 422 0.58 -12.13 1.04
N LEU A 423 -0.49 -11.45 0.64
CA LEU A 423 -1.63 -12.02 -0.05
C LEU A 423 -1.38 -11.96 -1.56
N GLY A 424 -0.97 -13.08 -2.13
CA GLY A 424 -0.64 -13.20 -3.53
C GLY A 424 -1.82 -13.66 -4.42
N LEU A 425 -1.55 -13.73 -5.72
CA LEU A 425 -2.55 -14.05 -6.73
C LEU A 425 -3.16 -15.45 -6.54
N ASN A 426 -2.39 -16.45 -6.07
CA ASN A 426 -2.87 -17.81 -5.85
C ASN A 426 -4.04 -17.90 -4.85
N ALA A 427 -4.14 -16.93 -3.92
CA ALA A 427 -5.28 -16.82 -3.02
C ALA A 427 -6.51 -16.25 -3.73
N LEU A 428 -6.31 -15.23 -4.55
CA LEU A 428 -7.40 -14.53 -5.24
C LEU A 428 -8.08 -15.44 -6.26
N GLU A 429 -7.32 -16.28 -6.96
CA GLU A 429 -7.84 -17.23 -7.95
C GLU A 429 -8.72 -18.34 -7.38
N LYS A 430 -8.79 -18.47 -6.05
CA LYS A 430 -9.72 -19.39 -5.37
C LYS A 430 -11.15 -18.82 -5.30
N PHE A 431 -11.35 -17.58 -5.73
CA PHE A 431 -12.65 -16.93 -5.77
C PHE A 431 -13.11 -16.70 -7.22
N SER A 432 -14.41 -16.66 -7.43
CA SER A 432 -14.98 -16.32 -8.73
C SER A 432 -14.74 -14.86 -9.07
N LYS A 433 -14.79 -13.99 -8.04
CA LYS A 433 -14.59 -12.55 -8.17
C LYS A 433 -13.99 -11.98 -6.89
N VAL A 434 -13.10 -10.99 -7.04
CA VAL A 434 -12.57 -10.17 -5.94
C VAL A 434 -12.84 -8.71 -6.25
N ILE A 435 -13.51 -8.02 -5.34
CA ILE A 435 -13.79 -6.58 -5.40
C ILE A 435 -12.74 -5.87 -4.57
N ILE A 436 -12.05 -4.90 -5.17
CA ILE A 436 -11.03 -4.05 -4.54
C ILE A 436 -11.55 -2.62 -4.65
N ASN A 437 -12.21 -2.13 -3.61
CA ASN A 437 -12.74 -0.77 -3.58
C ASN A 437 -11.73 0.15 -2.89
N LEU A 438 -11.03 0.94 -3.69
CA LEU A 438 -10.00 1.88 -3.27
C LEU A 438 -10.58 3.23 -2.80
N LYS A 439 -11.85 3.50 -3.07
CA LYS A 439 -12.57 4.68 -2.60
C LYS A 439 -12.99 4.52 -1.13
N ASP A 440 -13.63 3.39 -0.81
CA ASP A 440 -14.14 3.11 0.55
C ASP A 440 -13.21 2.18 1.34
N MET A 441 -12.07 1.84 0.76
CA MET A 441 -11.01 1.03 1.35
C MET A 441 -11.51 -0.29 1.91
N TYR A 442 -12.11 -1.12 1.05
CA TYR A 442 -12.49 -2.47 1.40
C TYR A 442 -12.21 -3.48 0.26
N MET A 443 -12.02 -4.73 0.66
CA MET A 443 -11.99 -5.88 -0.22
C MET A 443 -13.08 -6.87 0.14
N GLU A 444 -13.72 -7.44 -0.88
CA GLU A 444 -14.72 -8.49 -0.76
C GLU A 444 -14.43 -9.56 -1.80
N ALA A 445 -14.52 -10.83 -1.41
CA ALA A 445 -14.34 -11.94 -2.33
C ALA A 445 -15.61 -12.79 -2.41
N ILE A 446 -15.98 -13.17 -3.63
CA ILE A 446 -17.17 -13.97 -3.95
C ILE A 446 -16.67 -15.37 -4.32
N PRO A 447 -17.03 -16.42 -3.57
CA PRO A 447 -16.68 -17.79 -3.87
C PRO A 447 -17.24 -18.25 -5.23
N PHE A 448 -16.63 -19.26 -5.82
CA PHE A 448 -17.29 -19.99 -6.92
C PHE A 448 -18.57 -20.63 -6.38
N THR A 449 -19.66 -20.50 -7.13
CA THR A 449 -20.89 -21.29 -6.84
C THR A 449 -20.56 -22.75 -7.10
N GLU A 450 -20.74 -23.61 -6.10
CA GLU A 450 -20.70 -25.05 -6.33
C GLU A 450 -21.71 -25.37 -7.44
N LYS A 451 -21.24 -26.03 -8.50
CA LYS A 451 -22.15 -26.61 -9.48
C LYS A 451 -22.97 -27.68 -8.74
N GLN A 452 -24.26 -27.40 -8.51
CA GLN A 452 -25.23 -28.37 -8.05
C GLN A 452 -25.28 -29.57 -9.01
#